data_fbec71d175a463201f4c73ea13478d89
#
_entry.id   fbec71d175a463201f4c73ea13478d89
#
_cell.length_a   1.000
_cell.length_b   1.000
_cell.length_c   1.000
_cell.angle_alpha   90.00
_cell.angle_beta   90.00
_cell.angle_gamma   90.00
#
_symmetry.space_group_name_H-M   'P 1'
#
loop_
_entity.id
_entity.type
_entity.pdbx_description
1 polymer ?
#
loop_
_entity_poly.entity_id
_entity_poly.type
_entity_poly.pdbx_seq_one_letter_code
_entity_poly.pdbx_strand_id
1 'polypeptide(L)'
;APGVEDSEFCGRRKWGFGRLNFAVDPMNGKRLMVTSMSDLFLSVDAGKTWKQSYNDDLGRIQPGSNDFFCRTRGLTMTSAWQYHIDPWDRKYQYICYTDFGFLRSIDGGKSWATSPPANSCYAMQFHPNSTRIFGAASSVHDIPGWGFTYDKFYKGGRVVYSDDRGDTWHTLGKG
;
A
#
# COMPACT_ATOMS: atom_id res chain seq x y z
N ALA A 1 -11.99 1.28 18.84
CA ALA A 1 -12.51 0.16 19.65
C ALA A 1 -11.35 -0.79 19.95
N PRO A 2 -11.26 -1.41 21.16
CA PRO A 2 -10.24 -2.41 21.42
C PRO A 2 -10.44 -3.59 20.45
N GLY A 3 -9.38 -4.00 19.76
CA GLY A 3 -9.41 -5.14 18.84
C GLY A 3 -9.65 -4.82 17.37
N VAL A 4 -9.72 -3.56 16.98
CA VAL A 4 -9.55 -3.15 15.58
C VAL A 4 -8.06 -2.99 15.35
N GLU A 5 -7.44 -3.99 14.78
CA GLU A 5 -6.07 -3.86 14.33
C GLU A 5 -6.05 -2.86 13.17
N ASP A 6 -5.11 -1.95 13.22
CA ASP A 6 -4.89 -0.92 12.20
C ASP A 6 -4.67 -1.57 10.85
N SER A 7 -5.60 -1.45 9.96
CA SER A 7 -5.50 -2.04 8.65
C SER A 7 -5.79 -1.04 7.55
N GLU A 8 -4.79 -0.35 7.18
CA GLU A 8 -4.67 0.07 5.80
C GLU A 8 -4.01 -1.04 5.02
N PHE A 9 -4.06 -0.94 3.70
CA PHE A 9 -3.44 -1.91 2.82
C PHE A 9 -2.17 -2.46 3.46
N CYS A 10 -2.21 -3.71 3.92
CA CYS A 10 -1.14 -4.36 4.68
C CYS A 10 -0.77 -3.71 6.04
N GLY A 11 -1.69 -3.10 6.75
CA GLY A 11 -1.50 -2.75 8.17
C GLY A 11 -0.59 -1.57 8.50
N ARG A 12 -0.30 -0.68 7.56
CA ARG A 12 0.72 0.35 7.78
C ARG A 12 0.30 1.80 7.77
N ARG A 13 -0.91 2.14 7.37
CA ARG A 13 -1.36 3.55 7.37
C ARG A 13 -2.68 3.73 8.08
N LYS A 14 -2.72 4.66 9.01
CA LYS A 14 -3.91 5.10 9.72
C LYS A 14 -4.50 6.28 8.96
N TRP A 15 -5.48 6.04 8.11
CA TRP A 15 -6.38 7.11 7.69
C TRP A 15 -7.38 7.30 8.80
N GLY A 16 -7.49 8.50 9.31
CA GLY A 16 -8.36 8.77 10.44
C GLY A 16 -9.77 8.20 10.22
N PHE A 17 -10.36 7.66 11.25
CA PHE A 17 -11.72 7.16 11.25
C PHE A 17 -12.69 8.27 10.82
N GLY A 18 -12.89 8.42 9.51
CA GLY A 18 -14.00 9.17 8.97
C GLY A 18 -15.29 8.41 9.18
N ARG A 19 -16.41 9.05 8.98
CA ARG A 19 -17.78 8.60 9.24
C ARG A 19 -17.95 7.09 9.06
N LEU A 20 -18.22 6.41 10.15
CA LEU A 20 -18.49 4.98 10.19
C LEU A 20 -19.95 4.72 9.81
N ASN A 21 -20.16 3.94 8.76
CA ASN A 21 -21.44 3.28 8.54
C ASN A 21 -21.39 1.91 9.20
N PHE A 22 -22.50 1.51 9.79
CA PHE A 22 -22.60 0.27 10.53
C PHE A 22 -23.83 -0.51 10.03
N ALA A 23 -23.64 -1.80 9.84
CA ALA A 23 -24.71 -2.70 9.46
C ALA A 23 -24.66 -3.96 10.33
N VAL A 24 -25.85 -4.49 10.63
CA VAL A 24 -26.05 -5.77 11.33
C VAL A 24 -26.76 -6.70 10.37
N ASP A 25 -26.30 -7.96 10.29
CA ASP A 25 -27.01 -9.00 9.56
C ASP A 25 -28.35 -9.29 10.28
N PRO A 26 -29.49 -9.06 9.63
CA PRO A 26 -30.79 -9.25 10.26
C PRO A 26 -31.11 -10.71 10.62
N MET A 27 -30.41 -11.65 9.99
CA MET A 27 -30.59 -13.09 10.24
C MET A 27 -29.57 -13.62 11.25
N ASN A 28 -28.52 -12.87 11.53
CA ASN A 28 -27.48 -13.28 12.48
C ASN A 28 -26.82 -12.05 13.14
N GLY A 29 -27.35 -11.65 14.28
CA GLY A 29 -26.86 -10.49 15.03
C GLY A 29 -25.40 -10.56 15.49
N LYS A 30 -24.69 -11.67 15.28
CA LYS A 30 -23.24 -11.76 15.49
C LYS A 30 -22.43 -11.27 14.30
N ARG A 31 -23.07 -11.14 13.13
CA ARG A 31 -22.39 -10.62 11.94
C ARG A 31 -22.61 -9.12 11.82
N LEU A 32 -21.55 -8.40 11.91
CA LEU A 32 -21.54 -6.94 11.86
C LEU A 32 -20.56 -6.48 10.77
N MET A 33 -20.91 -5.38 10.13
CA MET A 33 -20.04 -4.73 9.14
C MET A 33 -19.89 -3.24 9.48
N VAL A 34 -18.67 -2.75 9.37
CA VAL A 34 -18.34 -1.35 9.59
C VAL A 34 -17.52 -0.86 8.41
N THR A 35 -17.87 0.32 7.88
CA THR A 35 -17.08 0.99 6.85
C THR A 35 -16.47 2.27 7.39
N SER A 36 -15.22 2.51 7.07
CA SER A 36 -14.56 3.81 7.17
C SER A 36 -14.42 4.45 5.79
N MET A 37 -13.69 5.54 5.68
CA MET A 37 -13.46 6.18 4.37
C MET A 37 -12.80 5.27 3.34
N SER A 38 -11.99 4.33 3.79
CA SER A 38 -11.18 3.46 2.91
C SER A 38 -11.26 1.98 3.27
N ASP A 39 -11.89 1.64 4.39
CA ASP A 39 -11.83 0.31 4.96
C ASP A 39 -13.22 -0.31 5.19
N LEU A 40 -13.27 -1.61 5.06
CA LEU A 40 -14.42 -2.43 5.35
C LEU A 40 -14.02 -3.54 6.32
N PHE A 41 -14.62 -3.53 7.52
CA PHE A 41 -14.37 -4.51 8.54
C PHE A 41 -15.59 -5.39 8.77
N LEU A 42 -15.34 -6.67 9.00
CA LEU A 42 -16.35 -7.67 9.33
C LEU A 42 -16.07 -8.27 10.70
N SER A 43 -17.09 -8.32 11.53
CA SER A 43 -17.13 -9.14 12.73
C SER A 43 -18.10 -10.31 12.54
N VAL A 44 -17.79 -11.46 13.12
CA VAL A 44 -18.68 -12.64 13.16
C VAL A 44 -18.98 -13.09 14.59
N ASP A 45 -18.57 -12.30 15.57
CA ASP A 45 -18.65 -12.59 17.00
C ASP A 45 -19.28 -11.46 17.82
N ALA A 46 -20.22 -10.73 17.21
CA ALA A 46 -20.93 -9.61 17.81
C ALA A 46 -20.01 -8.43 18.19
N GLY A 47 -18.98 -8.15 17.38
CA GLY A 47 -18.09 -7.01 17.53
C GLY A 47 -16.93 -7.20 18.51
N LYS A 48 -16.72 -8.43 19.01
CA LYS A 48 -15.58 -8.72 19.89
C LYS A 48 -14.26 -8.66 19.12
N THR A 49 -14.24 -9.21 17.90
CA THR A 49 -13.10 -9.13 16.99
C THR A 49 -13.55 -8.63 15.62
N TRP A 50 -12.61 -7.98 14.92
CA TRP A 50 -12.85 -7.40 13.61
C TRP A 50 -11.72 -7.78 12.67
N LYS A 51 -12.07 -8.11 11.43
CA LYS A 51 -11.11 -8.38 10.36
C LYS A 51 -11.42 -7.50 9.17
N GLN A 52 -10.38 -7.03 8.50
CA GLN A 52 -10.55 -6.38 7.21
C GLN A 52 -11.13 -7.39 6.21
N SER A 53 -12.17 -7.00 5.46
CA SER A 53 -12.92 -7.95 4.65
C SER A 53 -12.27 -8.30 3.33
N TYR A 54 -11.36 -7.46 2.83
CA TYR A 54 -10.76 -7.59 1.51
C TYR A 54 -9.25 -7.91 1.51
N ASN A 55 -8.64 -8.01 2.69
CA ASN A 55 -7.24 -8.41 2.83
C ASN A 55 -7.07 -9.57 3.81
N ASP A 56 -6.13 -10.45 3.51
CA ASP A 56 -5.56 -11.38 4.47
C ASP A 56 -4.18 -10.87 4.86
N ASP A 57 -3.97 -10.62 6.15
CA ASP A 57 -2.65 -10.37 6.72
C ASP A 57 -1.87 -11.70 6.72
N LEU A 58 -0.75 -11.72 6.05
CA LEU A 58 0.16 -12.88 5.99
C LEU A 58 1.34 -12.72 6.95
N GLY A 59 1.38 -11.61 7.70
CA GLY A 59 2.44 -11.31 8.62
C GLY A 59 3.77 -10.92 7.95
N ARG A 60 4.84 -10.97 8.73
CA ARG A 60 6.20 -10.70 8.24
C ARG A 60 6.76 -11.97 7.62
N ILE A 61 7.09 -11.92 6.33
CA ILE A 61 7.68 -13.08 5.62
C ILE A 61 9.16 -13.26 5.99
N GLN A 62 9.86 -12.17 6.34
CA GLN A 62 11.26 -12.23 6.76
C GLN A 62 11.42 -11.74 8.19
N PRO A 63 12.06 -12.50 9.08
CA PRO A 63 12.40 -12.04 10.43
C PRO A 63 13.25 -10.76 10.35
N GLY A 64 12.82 -9.70 11.04
CA GLY A 64 13.50 -8.40 11.05
C GLY A 64 13.12 -7.44 9.92
N SER A 65 12.41 -7.89 8.88
CA SER A 65 11.80 -7.00 7.90
C SER A 65 10.71 -6.16 8.54
N ASN A 66 10.64 -4.90 8.13
CA ASN A 66 9.51 -4.05 8.46
C ASN A 66 8.32 -4.26 7.51
N ASP A 67 8.42 -5.17 6.54
CA ASP A 67 7.39 -5.41 5.55
C ASP A 67 6.36 -6.42 6.04
N PHE A 68 5.10 -6.02 5.99
CA PHE A 68 3.97 -6.91 6.17
C PHE A 68 3.39 -7.26 4.80
N PHE A 69 3.31 -8.54 4.52
CA PHE A 69 2.70 -9.01 3.29
C PHE A 69 1.23 -9.32 3.52
N CYS A 70 0.42 -8.92 2.56
CA CYS A 70 -1.00 -9.25 2.56
C CYS A 70 -1.42 -9.81 1.21
N ARG A 71 -2.55 -10.48 1.21
CA ARG A 71 -3.25 -10.93 0.02
C ARG A 71 -4.55 -10.16 -0.09
N THR A 72 -4.79 -9.53 -1.22
CA THR A 72 -6.07 -8.88 -1.47
C THR A 72 -7.11 -9.91 -1.93
N ARG A 73 -8.36 -9.72 -1.50
CA ARG A 73 -9.52 -10.51 -1.92
C ARG A 73 -10.50 -9.71 -2.75
N GLY A 74 -10.13 -8.56 -3.23
CA GLY A 74 -11.03 -7.69 -3.96
C GLY A 74 -10.41 -6.34 -4.31
N LEU A 75 -11.23 -5.32 -4.30
CA LEU A 75 -10.83 -3.97 -4.71
C LEU A 75 -9.83 -3.35 -3.73
N THR A 76 -8.67 -2.97 -4.26
CA THR A 76 -7.76 -2.03 -3.60
C THR A 76 -8.07 -0.65 -4.16
N MET A 77 -8.29 0.31 -3.28
CA MET A 77 -8.54 1.69 -3.68
C MET A 77 -7.25 2.42 -3.99
N THR A 78 -7.34 3.44 -4.80
CA THR A 78 -6.38 4.42 -5.28
C THR A 78 -5.82 4.10 -6.66
N SER A 79 -5.04 5.02 -7.23
CA SER A 79 -4.64 4.95 -8.64
C SER A 79 -3.33 4.22 -8.81
N ALA A 80 -3.36 3.12 -9.56
CA ALA A 80 -2.18 2.44 -10.05
C ALA A 80 -1.69 3.11 -11.35
N TRP A 81 -0.42 3.44 -11.41
CA TRP A 81 0.20 4.11 -12.55
C TRP A 81 0.94 3.15 -13.47
N GLN A 82 1.70 2.24 -12.88
CA GLN A 82 2.52 1.30 -13.62
C GLN A 82 2.58 -0.04 -12.89
N TYR A 83 2.71 -1.10 -13.67
CA TYR A 83 2.96 -2.45 -13.19
C TYR A 83 4.22 -2.98 -13.87
N HIS A 84 5.11 -3.57 -13.08
CA HIS A 84 6.39 -4.09 -13.56
C HIS A 84 6.64 -5.50 -13.03
N ILE A 85 7.25 -6.33 -13.88
CA ILE A 85 7.80 -7.63 -13.52
C ILE A 85 9.32 -7.52 -13.63
N ASP A 86 10.05 -7.94 -12.59
CA ASP A 86 11.51 -7.95 -12.60
C ASP A 86 12.00 -8.83 -13.75
N PRO A 87 12.83 -8.32 -14.67
CA PRO A 87 13.30 -9.07 -15.83
C PRO A 87 14.25 -10.22 -15.49
N TRP A 88 14.86 -10.21 -14.29
CA TRP A 88 15.78 -11.26 -13.84
C TRP A 88 15.13 -12.30 -12.94
N ASP A 89 14.09 -11.90 -12.19
CA ASP A 89 13.35 -12.82 -11.31
C ASP A 89 11.86 -12.46 -11.24
N ARG A 90 11.03 -13.21 -11.93
CA ARG A 90 9.58 -12.97 -12.03
C ARG A 90 8.81 -13.07 -10.71
N LYS A 91 9.44 -13.54 -9.66
CA LYS A 91 8.85 -13.51 -8.30
C LYS A 91 8.71 -12.08 -7.80
N TYR A 92 9.63 -11.19 -8.23
CA TYR A 92 9.57 -9.78 -7.89
C TYR A 92 8.69 -9.04 -8.87
N GLN A 93 7.66 -8.41 -8.35
CA GLN A 93 6.72 -7.61 -9.11
C GLN A 93 6.44 -6.32 -8.35
N TYR A 94 6.13 -5.25 -9.08
CA TYR A 94 5.99 -3.92 -8.50
C TYR A 94 4.79 -3.21 -9.10
N ILE A 95 4.11 -2.43 -8.28
CA ILE A 95 3.05 -1.53 -8.71
C ILE A 95 3.38 -0.14 -8.17
N CYS A 96 3.36 0.86 -9.06
CA CYS A 96 3.46 2.26 -8.68
C CYS A 96 2.08 2.79 -8.35
N TYR A 97 1.91 3.33 -7.15
CA TYR A 97 0.63 3.84 -6.67
C TYR A 97 0.70 5.28 -6.20
N THR A 98 -0.40 6.00 -6.33
CA THR A 98 -0.71 7.14 -5.46
C THR A 98 -1.04 6.61 -4.06
N ASP A 99 -0.63 7.34 -3.01
CA ASP A 99 -0.90 7.08 -1.59
C ASP A 99 -0.17 5.89 -0.95
N PHE A 100 0.26 4.92 -1.74
CA PHE A 100 0.99 3.75 -1.23
C PHE A 100 2.46 3.71 -1.66
N GLY A 101 2.88 4.59 -2.56
CA GLY A 101 4.22 4.57 -3.12
C GLY A 101 4.43 3.35 -4.02
N PHE A 102 5.32 2.45 -3.65
CA PHE A 102 5.48 1.15 -4.31
C PHE A 102 4.78 0.05 -3.53
N LEU A 103 4.08 -0.79 -4.25
CA LEU A 103 3.75 -2.13 -3.79
C LEU A 103 4.74 -3.11 -4.39
N ARG A 104 5.23 -4.02 -3.58
CA ARG A 104 6.17 -5.05 -3.97
C ARG A 104 5.63 -6.43 -3.66
N SER A 105 5.71 -7.34 -4.60
CA SER A 105 5.55 -8.78 -4.42
C SER A 105 6.90 -9.48 -4.53
N ILE A 106 7.10 -10.55 -3.78
CA ILE A 106 8.28 -11.43 -3.83
C ILE A 106 7.89 -12.88 -4.15
N ASP A 107 6.63 -13.11 -4.47
CA ASP A 107 6.07 -14.45 -4.67
C ASP A 107 5.25 -14.59 -5.96
N GLY A 108 5.53 -13.72 -6.94
CA GLY A 108 4.87 -13.75 -8.24
C GLY A 108 3.47 -13.14 -8.24
N GLY A 109 3.23 -12.15 -7.39
CA GLY A 109 1.96 -11.42 -7.32
C GLY A 109 0.91 -12.06 -6.42
N LYS A 110 1.26 -13.10 -5.67
CA LYS A 110 0.32 -13.77 -4.76
C LYS A 110 0.09 -12.98 -3.49
N SER A 111 1.11 -12.28 -3.02
CA SER A 111 1.03 -11.35 -1.90
C SER A 111 1.84 -10.08 -2.17
N TRP A 112 1.50 -9.01 -1.48
CA TRP A 112 2.04 -7.68 -1.70
C TRP A 112 2.35 -6.98 -0.39
N ALA A 113 3.41 -6.19 -0.39
CA ALA A 113 3.78 -5.31 0.70
C ALA A 113 3.99 -3.89 0.20
N THR A 114 3.73 -2.91 1.05
CA THR A 114 4.14 -1.53 0.77
C THR A 114 5.62 -1.38 1.00
N SER A 115 6.32 -0.76 0.05
CA SER A 115 7.73 -0.42 0.15
C SER A 115 7.92 1.06 -0.24
N PRO A 116 7.39 2.00 0.55
CA PRO A 116 7.28 3.36 0.11
C PRO A 116 8.55 4.16 0.34
N PRO A 117 9.21 4.66 -0.72
CA PRO A 117 10.17 5.74 -0.56
C PRO A 117 9.48 7.09 -0.32
N ALA A 118 8.18 7.19 -0.65
CA ALA A 118 7.36 8.39 -0.51
C ALA A 118 5.87 8.02 -0.51
N ASN A 119 4.98 9.02 -0.37
CA ASN A 119 3.53 8.80 -0.43
C ASN A 119 3.08 8.24 -1.78
N SER A 120 3.65 8.72 -2.87
CA SER A 120 3.28 8.33 -4.22
C SER A 120 4.49 7.95 -5.06
N CYS A 121 4.33 6.98 -5.93
CA CYS A 121 5.26 6.67 -7.00
C CYS A 121 4.52 6.68 -8.34
N TYR A 122 5.07 7.40 -9.31
CA TYR A 122 4.44 7.61 -10.61
C TYR A 122 5.10 6.82 -11.73
N ALA A 123 6.38 6.51 -11.58
CA ALA A 123 7.12 5.73 -12.57
C ALA A 123 8.23 4.92 -11.92
N MET A 124 8.56 3.81 -12.56
CA MET A 124 9.67 2.95 -12.18
C MET A 124 10.42 2.48 -13.43
N GLN A 125 11.72 2.27 -13.29
CA GLN A 125 12.56 1.73 -14.35
C GLN A 125 13.63 0.82 -13.75
N PHE A 126 13.88 -0.30 -14.41
CA PHE A 126 15.02 -1.17 -14.09
C PHE A 126 16.32 -0.65 -14.70
N HIS A 127 17.40 -0.81 -13.98
CA HIS A 127 18.74 -0.64 -14.58
C HIS A 127 19.00 -1.79 -15.57
N PRO A 128 19.54 -1.53 -16.77
CA PRO A 128 19.64 -2.55 -17.81
C PRO A 128 20.57 -3.73 -17.46
N ASN A 129 21.51 -3.55 -16.56
CA ASN A 129 22.55 -4.55 -16.26
C ASN A 129 22.70 -4.89 -14.78
N SER A 130 21.71 -4.57 -13.96
CA SER A 130 21.74 -4.88 -12.52
C SER A 130 20.32 -4.94 -11.95
N THR A 131 20.19 -5.46 -10.74
CA THR A 131 18.93 -5.51 -9.99
C THR A 131 18.46 -4.16 -9.45
N ARG A 132 19.22 -3.08 -9.72
CA ARG A 132 18.85 -1.73 -9.32
C ARG A 132 17.57 -1.29 -10.00
N ILE A 133 16.71 -0.69 -9.22
CA ILE A 133 15.49 -0.04 -9.70
C ILE A 133 15.53 1.44 -9.36
N PHE A 134 14.96 2.25 -10.24
CA PHE A 134 14.77 3.68 -10.07
C PHE A 134 13.30 4.00 -9.97
N GLY A 135 12.94 5.00 -9.20
CA GLY A 135 11.57 5.45 -9.05
C GLY A 135 11.43 6.97 -9.08
N ALA A 136 10.36 7.44 -9.71
CA ALA A 136 9.91 8.82 -9.59
C ALA A 136 8.87 8.89 -8.47
N ALA A 137 9.27 9.43 -7.34
CA ALA A 137 8.48 9.45 -6.12
C ALA A 137 8.12 10.88 -5.70
N SER A 138 7.00 11.04 -5.01
CA SER A 138 6.58 12.33 -4.46
C SER A 138 5.98 12.15 -3.07
N SER A 139 6.25 13.12 -2.19
CA SER A 139 5.56 13.24 -0.91
C SER A 139 4.28 14.06 -1.01
N VAL A 140 3.98 14.64 -2.18
CA VAL A 140 2.76 15.37 -2.44
C VAL A 140 1.65 14.38 -2.77
N HIS A 141 0.54 14.52 -2.05
CA HIS A 141 -0.67 13.74 -2.24
C HIS A 141 -1.43 14.21 -3.49
N ASP A 142 -2.00 13.28 -4.24
CA ASP A 142 -2.90 13.54 -5.37
C ASP A 142 -2.39 14.54 -6.42
N ILE A 143 -1.43 14.15 -7.23
CA ILE A 143 -1.00 14.98 -8.37
C ILE A 143 -1.59 14.43 -9.68
N PRO A 144 -2.26 15.26 -10.51
CA PRO A 144 -2.72 16.62 -10.24
C PRO A 144 -4.00 16.58 -9.38
N GLY A 145 -4.01 17.23 -8.26
CA GLY A 145 -5.12 17.14 -7.33
C GLY A 145 -5.37 18.38 -6.50
N TRP A 146 -6.06 18.18 -5.42
CA TRP A 146 -6.53 19.23 -4.52
C TRP A 146 -5.38 20.06 -3.95
N GLY A 147 -5.46 21.35 -4.14
CA GLY A 147 -4.46 22.29 -3.63
C GLY A 147 -3.12 22.22 -4.37
N PHE A 148 -3.17 21.84 -5.65
CA PHE A 148 -2.03 21.93 -6.53
C PHE A 148 -1.49 23.36 -6.53
N THR A 149 -0.34 23.56 -5.92
CA THR A 149 0.46 24.77 -6.05
C THR A 149 1.79 24.42 -6.67
N TYR A 150 2.26 25.28 -7.55
CA TYR A 150 3.53 25.12 -8.25
C TYR A 150 4.69 24.80 -7.30
N ASP A 151 4.73 25.49 -6.17
CA ASP A 151 5.73 25.30 -5.12
C ASP A 151 5.73 23.91 -4.47
N LYS A 152 4.55 23.34 -4.20
CA LYS A 152 4.42 21.99 -3.66
C LYS A 152 4.84 20.94 -4.65
N PHE A 153 4.54 21.14 -5.92
CA PHE A 153 4.89 20.24 -7.00
C PHE A 153 6.40 20.09 -7.13
N TYR A 154 7.13 21.20 -7.19
CA TYR A 154 8.59 21.17 -7.36
C TYR A 154 9.34 20.71 -6.11
N LYS A 155 8.80 20.92 -4.92
CA LYS A 155 9.47 20.56 -3.66
C LYS A 155 9.19 19.13 -3.21
N GLY A 156 8.19 18.46 -3.76
CA GLY A 156 7.77 17.12 -3.34
C GLY A 156 8.37 15.98 -4.15
N GLY A 157 8.86 16.29 -5.36
CA GLY A 157 9.38 15.29 -6.29
C GLY A 157 10.82 14.87 -5.97
N ARG A 158 11.11 13.60 -6.23
CA ARG A 158 12.48 13.06 -6.11
C ARG A 158 12.65 11.83 -6.97
N VAL A 159 13.88 11.61 -7.41
CA VAL A 159 14.31 10.35 -7.97
C VAL A 159 14.92 9.52 -6.86
N VAL A 160 14.44 8.30 -6.73
CA VAL A 160 14.93 7.33 -5.75
C VAL A 160 15.47 6.10 -6.46
N TYR A 161 16.34 5.35 -5.79
CA TYR A 161 16.78 4.06 -6.26
C TYR A 161 16.87 3.05 -5.13
N SER A 162 16.84 1.78 -5.49
CA SER A 162 17.04 0.64 -4.61
C SER A 162 17.99 -0.34 -5.28
N ASP A 163 18.97 -0.86 -4.53
CA ASP A 163 19.91 -1.90 -4.98
C ASP A 163 19.46 -3.31 -4.54
N ASP A 164 18.47 -3.39 -3.66
CA ASP A 164 17.97 -4.60 -3.02
C ASP A 164 16.51 -4.90 -3.39
N ARG A 165 16.14 -4.56 -4.63
CA ARG A 165 14.79 -4.83 -5.16
C ARG A 165 13.66 -4.21 -4.35
N GLY A 166 13.89 -3.05 -3.77
CA GLY A 166 12.89 -2.27 -3.05
C GLY A 166 12.78 -2.57 -1.56
N ASP A 167 13.75 -3.29 -0.97
CA ASP A 167 13.83 -3.41 0.49
C ASP A 167 14.22 -2.09 1.13
N THR A 168 15.24 -1.44 0.59
CA THR A 168 15.68 -0.11 1.02
C THR A 168 15.73 0.87 -0.15
N TRP A 169 15.52 2.14 0.14
CA TRP A 169 15.46 3.20 -0.85
C TRP A 169 16.38 4.34 -0.51
N HIS A 170 17.06 4.85 -1.53
CA HIS A 170 17.99 5.98 -1.46
C HIS A 170 17.51 7.09 -2.39
N THR A 171 17.71 8.34 -1.98
CA THR A 171 17.42 9.49 -2.83
C THR A 171 18.62 9.74 -3.75
N LEU A 172 18.37 9.73 -5.06
CA LEU A 172 19.39 10.06 -6.07
C LEU A 172 19.46 11.57 -6.32
N GLY A 173 18.30 12.23 -6.34
CA GLY A 173 18.19 13.66 -6.55
C GLY A 173 16.82 14.17 -6.12
N LYS A 174 16.76 15.47 -5.83
CA LYS A 174 15.53 16.19 -5.53
C LYS A 174 15.22 17.14 -6.69
N GLY A 175 13.95 17.21 -7.07
CA GLY A 175 13.43 18.22 -8.00
C GLY A 175 13.19 19.57 -7.31
#